data_3889e61d01153bb87e72dd60831836cc
#
_entry.id   3889e61d01153bb87e72dd60831836cc
#
_cell.length_a   1.000
_cell.length_b   1.000
_cell.length_c   1.000
_cell.angle_alpha   90.00
_cell.angle_beta   90.00
_cell.angle_gamma   90.00
#
_symmetry.space_group_name_H-M   'P 1'
#
loop_
_entity.id
_entity.type
_entity.pdbx_description
1 polymer ?
#
loop_
_entity_poly.entity_id
_entity_poly.type
_entity_poly.pdbx_seq_one_letter_code
_entity_poly.pdbx_strand_id
1 'polypeptide(L)'
;SSLKIKDCEIDVGELAVKCPFFDEIKNDSPNLSDFINEELISVINKDSDRPKNPSHIVLYGFGRIGRLVARMMTQSTGPGNYFRLKGIVIRKASDDDIYKRASLLTRDSVHGTFDGTVRVDEENSTLVINGNPVKMIYASSPADVDYSDYGILDPIVIDNTGVWREEKDLSAHIKSGASKVILTAPAKGDIKNIVYGINDQILNENDQIISAASCTTNAIVPVLKSINDEYSIKGGHIETVHSYTNDQNLIDNFHKGDRRGRGAPLNMVITTTGAVKAVAKALPELEGKLTGNAIRVPT
;
A
#
# COMPACT_ATOMS: atom_id res chain seq x y z
N SER A 1 -2.34 37.17 11.18
CA SER A 1 -2.17 36.44 12.44
C SER A 1 -1.86 34.98 12.13
N SER A 2 -0.73 34.48 12.63
CA SER A 2 -0.38 33.06 12.48
C SER A 2 -1.26 32.24 13.41
N LEU A 3 -2.32 31.66 12.87
CA LEU A 3 -3.06 30.63 13.58
C LEU A 3 -2.12 29.45 13.88
N LYS A 4 -1.99 29.08 15.14
CA LYS A 4 -1.33 27.81 15.51
C LYS A 4 -2.31 26.68 15.22
N ILE A 5 -2.32 26.22 13.97
CA ILE A 5 -3.05 25.05 13.55
C ILE A 5 -2.08 23.89 13.70
N LYS A 6 -2.44 22.89 14.49
CA LYS A 6 -1.67 21.62 14.55
C LYS A 6 -1.88 20.84 13.26
N ASP A 7 -0.95 19.95 12.96
CA ASP A 7 -0.98 19.08 11.77
C ASP A 7 -2.39 18.53 11.53
N CYS A 8 -3.11 19.16 10.62
CA CYS A 8 -4.42 18.75 10.15
C CYS A 8 -4.50 18.96 8.66
N GLU A 9 -5.31 18.18 7.99
CA GLU A 9 -5.69 18.42 6.61
C GLU A 9 -6.93 19.28 6.60
N ILE A 10 -6.88 20.37 5.83
CA ILE A 10 -7.99 21.29 5.68
C ILE A 10 -8.41 21.25 4.22
N ASP A 11 -9.64 20.84 3.96
CA ASP A 11 -10.24 20.96 2.64
C ASP A 11 -10.67 22.42 2.41
N VAL A 12 -9.80 23.14 1.69
CA VAL A 12 -10.04 24.55 1.37
C VAL A 12 -11.25 24.71 0.44
N GLY A 13 -11.52 23.71 -0.41
CA GLY A 13 -12.69 23.70 -1.28
C GLY A 13 -13.99 23.59 -0.49
N GLU A 14 -14.05 22.69 0.49
CA GLU A 14 -15.20 22.57 1.38
C GLU A 14 -15.42 23.84 2.22
N LEU A 15 -14.35 24.43 2.74
CA LEU A 15 -14.43 25.71 3.44
C LEU A 15 -14.95 26.83 2.55
N ALA A 16 -14.50 26.88 1.29
CA ALA A 16 -14.96 27.88 0.33
C ALA A 16 -16.46 27.75 0.04
N VAL A 17 -16.96 26.52 -0.13
CA VAL A 17 -18.39 26.23 -0.34
C VAL A 17 -19.24 26.60 0.88
N LYS A 18 -18.72 26.42 2.09
CA LYS A 18 -19.41 26.78 3.33
C LYS A 18 -19.41 28.30 3.62
N CYS A 19 -18.51 29.05 2.98
CA CYS A 19 -18.37 30.47 3.23
C CYS A 19 -19.56 31.27 2.64
N PRO A 20 -20.42 31.89 3.45
CA PRO A 20 -21.64 32.56 2.96
C PRO A 20 -21.39 33.81 2.12
N PHE A 21 -20.16 34.30 2.11
CA PHE A 21 -19.74 35.50 1.36
C PHE A 21 -18.55 35.22 0.44
N PHE A 22 -18.40 33.96 -0.02
CA PHE A 22 -17.26 33.53 -0.85
C PHE A 22 -17.09 34.37 -2.13
N ASP A 23 -18.20 34.69 -2.79
CA ASP A 23 -18.22 35.49 -4.01
C ASP A 23 -17.87 36.98 -3.78
N GLU A 24 -17.94 37.44 -2.53
CA GLU A 24 -17.67 38.83 -2.14
C GLU A 24 -16.27 39.01 -1.53
N ILE A 25 -15.47 37.94 -1.44
CA ILE A 25 -14.15 37.97 -0.79
C ILE A 25 -13.20 38.84 -1.61
N LYS A 26 -12.90 40.02 -1.08
CA LYS A 26 -11.75 40.84 -1.47
C LYS A 26 -10.68 40.72 -0.40
N ASN A 27 -9.41 40.80 -0.78
CA ASN A 27 -8.29 40.73 0.14
C ASN A 27 -8.56 41.59 1.40
N ASP A 28 -8.35 40.98 2.61
CA ASP A 28 -8.54 41.58 3.93
C ASP A 28 -10.01 41.82 4.38
N SER A 29 -10.93 40.93 4.03
CA SER A 29 -12.26 40.95 4.64
C SER A 29 -12.19 40.48 6.12
N PRO A 30 -12.55 41.32 7.11
CA PRO A 30 -12.51 40.95 8.52
C PRO A 30 -13.42 39.74 8.84
N ASN A 31 -14.51 39.58 8.12
CA ASN A 31 -15.45 38.49 8.29
C ASN A 31 -14.88 37.12 7.86
N LEU A 32 -13.89 37.08 6.96
CA LEU A 32 -13.25 35.84 6.54
C LEU A 32 -12.42 35.23 7.67
N SER A 33 -11.72 36.06 8.43
CA SER A 33 -10.92 35.59 9.57
C SER A 33 -11.79 34.96 10.66
N ASP A 34 -12.93 35.54 10.93
CA ASP A 34 -13.88 35.07 11.93
C ASP A 34 -14.53 33.75 11.48
N PHE A 35 -14.97 33.67 10.24
CA PHE A 35 -15.49 32.45 9.63
C PHE A 35 -14.47 31.28 9.67
N ILE A 36 -13.22 31.53 9.27
CA ILE A 36 -12.16 30.51 9.32
C ILE A 36 -11.91 30.06 10.76
N ASN A 37 -11.90 30.98 11.72
CA ASN A 37 -11.72 30.65 13.12
C ASN A 37 -12.87 29.79 13.68
N GLU A 38 -14.11 30.08 13.29
CA GLU A 38 -15.28 29.29 13.68
C GLU A 38 -15.24 27.88 13.10
N GLU A 39 -15.04 27.75 11.79
CA GLU A 39 -14.99 26.45 11.12
C GLU A 39 -13.81 25.59 11.58
N LEU A 40 -12.68 26.22 11.91
CA LEU A 40 -11.48 25.52 12.36
C LEU A 40 -11.37 25.41 13.89
N ILE A 41 -12.38 25.86 14.67
CA ILE A 41 -12.33 25.84 16.13
C ILE A 41 -12.07 24.44 16.70
N SER A 42 -12.49 23.41 15.99
CA SER A 42 -12.26 22.02 16.37
C SER A 42 -10.80 21.58 16.26
N VAL A 43 -9.97 22.27 15.47
CA VAL A 43 -8.57 21.95 15.20
C VAL A 43 -7.60 23.02 15.70
N ILE A 44 -8.11 24.21 16.04
CA ILE A 44 -7.34 25.29 16.66
C ILE A 44 -7.19 25.01 18.17
N ASN A 45 -5.96 25.06 18.65
CA ASN A 45 -5.61 24.97 20.09
C ASN A 45 -6.05 23.69 20.83
N LYS A 46 -6.49 22.63 20.15
CA LYS A 46 -6.70 21.34 20.82
C LYS A 46 -5.38 20.58 20.92
N ASP A 47 -5.08 20.08 22.13
CA ASP A 47 -4.15 18.99 22.31
C ASP A 47 -4.79 17.77 21.66
N SER A 48 -4.29 17.40 20.48
CA SER A 48 -4.77 16.23 19.79
C SER A 48 -4.08 15.02 20.41
N ASP A 49 -4.84 13.93 20.61
CA ASP A 49 -4.31 12.59 20.87
C ASP A 49 -3.52 12.04 19.66
N ARG A 50 -3.20 12.89 18.70
CA ARG A 50 -2.42 12.55 17.51
C ARG A 50 -0.96 12.41 17.89
N PRO A 51 -0.26 11.41 17.36
CA PRO A 51 1.17 11.32 17.55
C PRO A 51 1.83 12.61 17.03
N LYS A 52 2.64 13.23 17.86
CA LYS A 52 3.38 14.46 17.52
C LYS A 52 4.26 14.24 16.28
N ASN A 53 4.71 13.00 16.07
CA ASN A 53 5.52 12.57 14.94
C ASN A 53 4.88 11.32 14.33
N PRO A 54 4.09 11.43 13.26
CA PRO A 54 3.58 10.26 12.55
C PRO A 54 4.74 9.46 11.95
N SER A 55 4.63 8.14 11.95
CA SER A 55 5.63 7.26 11.34
C SER A 55 5.71 7.51 9.83
N HIS A 56 6.91 7.66 9.32
CA HIS A 56 7.16 7.82 7.89
C HIS A 56 6.94 6.49 7.18
N ILE A 57 6.25 6.52 6.06
CA ILE A 57 6.05 5.37 5.18
C ILE A 57 6.77 5.62 3.86
N VAL A 58 7.47 4.60 3.39
CA VAL A 58 8.06 4.56 2.05
C VAL A 58 7.48 3.37 1.30
N LEU A 59 6.99 3.60 0.10
CA LEU A 59 6.59 2.53 -0.82
C LEU A 59 7.77 2.18 -1.71
N TYR A 60 8.28 0.98 -1.59
CA TYR A 60 9.32 0.47 -2.47
C TYR A 60 8.68 -0.36 -3.60
N GLY A 61 8.71 0.19 -4.81
CA GLY A 61 7.93 -0.30 -5.94
C GLY A 61 6.56 0.39 -6.08
N PHE A 62 6.29 0.88 -7.29
CA PHE A 62 5.06 1.63 -7.60
C PHE A 62 4.28 1.01 -8.76
N GLY A 63 4.14 -0.32 -8.69
CA GLY A 63 3.23 -1.11 -9.51
C GLY A 63 1.78 -0.92 -9.05
N ARG A 64 0.86 -1.80 -9.46
CA ARG A 64 -0.56 -1.69 -9.07
C ARG A 64 -0.74 -1.66 -7.55
N ILE A 65 -0.13 -2.59 -6.81
CA ILE A 65 -0.26 -2.67 -5.35
C ILE A 65 0.25 -1.38 -4.71
N GLY A 66 1.47 -0.93 -5.05
CA GLY A 66 2.02 0.30 -4.49
C GLY A 66 1.14 1.53 -4.76
N ARG A 67 0.56 1.65 -5.95
CA ARG A 67 -0.36 2.74 -6.27
C ARG A 67 -1.67 2.69 -5.47
N LEU A 68 -2.23 1.49 -5.27
CA LEU A 68 -3.45 1.34 -4.46
C LEU A 68 -3.19 1.64 -2.99
N VAL A 69 -2.06 1.18 -2.44
CA VAL A 69 -1.65 1.53 -1.08
C VAL A 69 -1.45 3.05 -0.95
N ALA A 70 -0.82 3.70 -1.93
CA ALA A 70 -0.69 5.17 -1.94
C ALA A 70 -2.04 5.88 -1.93
N ARG A 71 -3.01 5.43 -2.76
CA ARG A 71 -4.37 5.97 -2.77
C ARG A 71 -5.03 5.82 -1.40
N MET A 72 -5.01 4.61 -0.81
CA MET A 72 -5.60 4.34 0.49
C MET A 72 -5.00 5.22 1.59
N MET A 73 -3.67 5.34 1.63
CA MET A 73 -2.98 6.13 2.64
C MET A 73 -3.27 7.63 2.53
N THR A 74 -3.47 8.13 1.30
CA THR A 74 -3.71 9.56 1.06
C THR A 74 -5.20 9.93 1.10
N GLN A 75 -6.11 8.95 1.00
CA GLN A 75 -7.55 9.14 1.19
C GLN A 75 -7.98 8.99 2.66
N SER A 76 -7.23 8.23 3.44
CA SER A 76 -7.50 8.04 4.86
C SER A 76 -7.08 9.29 5.64
N THR A 77 -7.86 10.35 5.47
CA THR A 77 -7.68 11.61 6.19
C THR A 77 -8.56 11.62 7.43
N GLY A 78 -7.97 11.91 8.58
CA GLY A 78 -8.76 11.96 9.79
C GLY A 78 -7.93 12.04 11.08
N PRO A 79 -8.57 12.28 12.22
CA PRO A 79 -7.91 12.23 13.52
C PRO A 79 -7.40 10.80 13.76
N GLY A 80 -6.10 10.64 13.94
CA GLY A 80 -5.46 9.32 14.15
C GLY A 80 -4.63 8.82 12.99
N ASN A 81 -4.33 9.64 11.99
CA ASN A 81 -3.40 9.24 10.94
C ASN A 81 -1.98 9.17 11.51
N TYR A 82 -1.62 7.97 11.99
CA TYR A 82 -0.30 7.66 12.56
C TYR A 82 0.79 7.51 11.52
N PHE A 83 0.44 7.50 10.24
CA PHE A 83 1.34 7.23 9.13
C PHE A 83 1.35 8.37 8.12
N ARG A 84 2.53 8.69 7.58
CA ARG A 84 2.71 9.65 6.51
C ARG A 84 3.46 9.02 5.35
N LEU A 85 2.84 8.96 4.20
CA LEU A 85 3.54 8.60 2.96
C LEU A 85 4.53 9.73 2.63
N LYS A 86 5.83 9.43 2.68
CA LYS A 86 6.92 10.39 2.46
C LYS A 86 7.71 10.12 1.20
N GLY A 87 7.83 8.86 0.79
CA GLY A 87 8.64 8.50 -0.36
C GLY A 87 8.08 7.32 -1.15
N ILE A 88 8.40 7.31 -2.42
CA ILE A 88 8.16 6.22 -3.35
C ILE A 88 9.47 5.93 -4.06
N VAL A 89 9.97 4.70 -3.91
CA VAL A 89 11.21 4.26 -4.56
C VAL A 89 10.90 3.42 -5.77
N ILE A 90 11.50 3.76 -6.91
CA ILE A 90 11.31 3.08 -8.18
C ILE A 90 12.60 3.06 -9.00
N ARG A 91 12.66 2.19 -10.01
CA ARG A 91 13.67 2.30 -11.07
C ARG A 91 13.23 3.36 -12.07
N LYS A 92 14.15 4.24 -12.44
CA LYS A 92 13.89 5.20 -13.52
C LYS A 92 13.74 4.45 -14.85
N ALA A 93 12.65 4.69 -15.55
CA ALA A 93 12.35 4.04 -16.82
C ALA A 93 12.51 4.97 -18.04
N SER A 94 12.31 6.30 -17.85
CA SER A 94 12.41 7.32 -18.90
C SER A 94 12.56 8.70 -18.24
N ASP A 95 12.81 9.74 -19.04
CA ASP A 95 12.94 11.10 -18.52
C ASP A 95 11.61 11.65 -18.01
N ASP A 96 10.50 11.28 -18.64
CA ASP A 96 9.14 11.63 -18.26
C ASP A 96 8.50 10.64 -17.27
N ASP A 97 9.29 9.82 -16.58
CA ASP A 97 8.82 8.74 -15.68
C ASP A 97 7.85 9.26 -14.62
N ILE A 98 8.16 10.39 -14.00
CA ILE A 98 7.32 10.95 -12.93
C ILE A 98 5.89 11.28 -13.42
N TYR A 99 5.74 11.81 -14.63
CA TYR A 99 4.44 12.12 -15.22
C TYR A 99 3.65 10.86 -15.54
N LYS A 100 4.33 9.82 -16.04
CA LYS A 100 3.71 8.50 -16.30
C LYS A 100 3.24 7.86 -15.00
N ARG A 101 4.03 7.95 -13.93
CA ARG A 101 3.65 7.45 -12.60
C ARG A 101 2.46 8.20 -12.02
N ALA A 102 2.42 9.53 -12.15
CA ALA A 102 1.30 10.34 -11.74
C ALA A 102 0.02 9.95 -12.51
N SER A 103 0.12 9.78 -13.82
CA SER A 103 -1.01 9.34 -14.66
C SER A 103 -1.52 7.96 -14.24
N LEU A 104 -0.63 6.99 -13.99
CA LEU A 104 -0.99 5.65 -13.54
C LEU A 104 -1.59 5.64 -12.12
N LEU A 105 -1.20 6.58 -11.25
CA LEU A 105 -1.82 6.76 -9.94
C LEU A 105 -3.23 7.31 -10.08
N THR A 106 -3.42 8.30 -10.97
CA THR A 106 -4.71 8.95 -11.18
C THR A 106 -5.73 8.03 -11.84
N ARG A 107 -5.31 7.16 -12.76
CA ARG A 107 -6.22 6.28 -13.52
C ARG A 107 -5.72 4.83 -13.49
N ASP A 108 -6.56 3.93 -13.04
CA ASP A 108 -6.32 2.49 -13.08
C ASP A 108 -7.45 1.80 -13.84
N SER A 109 -7.09 0.90 -14.76
CA SER A 109 -8.06 0.23 -15.65
C SER A 109 -9.02 -0.70 -14.91
N VAL A 110 -8.65 -1.16 -13.71
CA VAL A 110 -9.47 -2.08 -12.89
C VAL A 110 -10.16 -1.32 -11.75
N HIS A 111 -9.42 -0.44 -11.07
CA HIS A 111 -9.88 0.26 -9.86
C HIS A 111 -10.39 1.68 -10.12
N GLY A 112 -10.43 2.08 -11.40
CA GLY A 112 -10.98 3.38 -11.79
C GLY A 112 -10.12 4.58 -11.44
N THR A 113 -10.73 5.75 -11.52
CA THR A 113 -10.08 7.02 -11.25
C THR A 113 -9.84 7.18 -9.75
N PHE A 114 -8.70 7.78 -9.40
CA PHE A 114 -8.41 8.19 -8.03
C PHE A 114 -9.31 9.36 -7.61
N ASP A 115 -9.99 9.21 -6.50
CA ASP A 115 -10.76 10.28 -5.90
C ASP A 115 -9.83 11.18 -5.07
N GLY A 116 -9.18 12.10 -5.78
CA GLY A 116 -8.20 12.99 -5.20
C GLY A 116 -7.37 13.71 -6.26
N THR A 117 -6.44 14.54 -5.80
CA THR A 117 -5.57 15.35 -6.66
C THR A 117 -4.16 14.80 -6.71
N VAL A 118 -3.55 14.83 -7.89
CA VAL A 118 -2.14 14.48 -8.09
C VAL A 118 -1.50 15.57 -8.93
N ARG A 119 -0.48 16.23 -8.39
CA ARG A 119 0.37 17.18 -9.10
C ARG A 119 1.80 16.69 -9.15
N VAL A 120 2.49 17.02 -10.22
CA VAL A 120 3.93 16.76 -10.38
C VAL A 120 4.69 18.05 -10.08
N ASP A 121 5.65 17.93 -9.19
CA ASP A 121 6.71 18.91 -8.96
C ASP A 121 8.02 18.27 -9.47
N GLU A 122 8.34 18.56 -10.73
CA GLU A 122 9.47 17.94 -11.41
C GLU A 122 10.80 18.43 -10.82
N GLU A 123 10.89 19.73 -10.51
CA GLU A 123 12.10 20.36 -9.96
C GLU A 123 12.53 19.66 -8.66
N ASN A 124 11.58 19.34 -7.81
CA ASN A 124 11.84 18.66 -6.55
C ASN A 124 11.68 17.13 -6.64
N SER A 125 11.45 16.56 -7.82
CA SER A 125 11.14 15.12 -7.98
C SER A 125 10.09 14.64 -6.99
N THR A 126 8.93 15.31 -6.94
CA THR A 126 7.90 15.09 -5.92
C THR A 126 6.52 14.94 -6.57
N LEU A 127 5.74 13.96 -6.10
CA LEU A 127 4.31 13.92 -6.36
C LEU A 127 3.58 14.58 -5.18
N VAL A 128 2.74 15.56 -5.47
CA VAL A 128 1.86 16.15 -4.46
C VAL A 128 0.50 15.47 -4.58
N ILE A 129 0.19 14.58 -3.63
CA ILE A 129 -1.02 13.76 -3.62
C ILE A 129 -1.93 14.27 -2.51
N ASN A 130 -3.12 14.77 -2.85
CA ASN A 130 -4.03 15.42 -1.88
C ASN A 130 -3.30 16.44 -0.99
N GLY A 131 -2.44 17.27 -1.59
CA GLY A 131 -1.65 18.25 -0.85
C GLY A 131 -0.41 17.70 -0.13
N ASN A 132 -0.25 16.39 0.01
CA ASN A 132 0.90 15.78 0.67
C ASN A 132 2.07 15.61 -0.30
N PRO A 133 3.24 16.20 -0.04
CA PRO A 133 4.43 15.99 -0.85
C PRO A 133 5.03 14.61 -0.60
N VAL A 134 5.18 13.83 -1.67
CA VAL A 134 5.74 12.48 -1.65
C VAL A 134 6.95 12.44 -2.57
N LYS A 135 8.12 12.19 -2.02
CA LYS A 135 9.39 12.18 -2.77
C LYS A 135 9.46 10.98 -3.70
N MET A 136 9.78 11.22 -4.97
CA MET A 136 10.11 10.17 -5.93
C MET A 136 11.61 9.90 -5.87
N ILE A 137 11.98 8.71 -5.42
CA ILE A 137 13.36 8.27 -5.23
C ILE A 137 13.68 7.23 -6.31
N TYR A 138 14.77 7.42 -7.02
CA TYR A 138 15.19 6.53 -8.10
C TYR A 138 16.34 5.66 -7.64
N ALA A 139 16.09 4.34 -7.53
CA ALA A 139 17.08 3.36 -7.12
C ALA A 139 16.85 2.01 -7.81
N SER A 140 17.91 1.24 -8.00
CA SER A 140 17.86 -0.09 -8.60
C SER A 140 17.78 -1.20 -7.55
N SER A 141 18.28 -0.94 -6.36
CA SER A 141 18.35 -1.87 -5.24
C SER A 141 18.03 -1.14 -3.94
N PRO A 142 17.50 -1.82 -2.91
CA PRO A 142 17.34 -1.24 -1.58
C PRO A 142 18.64 -0.69 -0.98
N ALA A 143 19.77 -1.28 -1.31
CA ALA A 143 21.09 -0.86 -0.84
C ALA A 143 21.57 0.47 -1.46
N ASP A 144 20.93 0.93 -2.53
CA ASP A 144 21.28 2.17 -3.23
C ASP A 144 20.58 3.41 -2.63
N VAL A 145 19.81 3.25 -1.55
CA VAL A 145 19.03 4.32 -0.93
C VAL A 145 19.49 4.56 0.50
N ASP A 146 19.72 5.81 0.84
CA ASP A 146 19.71 6.29 2.22
C ASP A 146 18.48 7.19 2.39
N TYR A 147 17.53 6.78 3.20
CA TYR A 147 16.29 7.53 3.40
C TYR A 147 16.52 8.87 4.09
N SER A 148 17.59 9.00 4.89
CA SER A 148 17.92 10.23 5.59
C SER A 148 18.30 11.37 4.64
N ASP A 149 18.87 11.08 3.46
CA ASP A 149 19.18 12.05 2.42
C ASP A 149 17.95 12.81 1.92
N TYR A 150 16.77 12.21 2.12
CA TYR A 150 15.47 12.77 1.73
C TYR A 150 14.67 13.33 2.92
N GLY A 151 15.28 13.42 4.10
CA GLY A 151 14.62 13.84 5.34
C GLY A 151 13.57 12.83 5.85
N ILE A 152 13.70 11.57 5.45
CA ILE A 152 12.82 10.48 5.86
C ILE A 152 13.55 9.66 6.93
N LEU A 153 13.10 9.79 8.17
CA LEU A 153 13.76 9.16 9.33
C LEU A 153 12.98 7.92 9.77
N ASP A 154 13.71 6.84 10.02
CA ASP A 154 13.20 5.56 10.54
C ASP A 154 11.91 5.06 9.84
N PRO A 155 11.81 5.08 8.50
CA PRO A 155 10.57 4.75 7.83
C PRO A 155 10.18 3.29 8.00
N ILE A 156 8.86 3.03 7.96
CA ILE A 156 8.35 1.71 7.63
C ILE A 156 8.35 1.59 6.10
N VAL A 157 9.11 0.66 5.58
CA VAL A 157 9.16 0.40 4.14
C VAL A 157 8.14 -0.67 3.78
N ILE A 158 7.27 -0.37 2.83
CA ILE A 158 6.35 -1.33 2.24
C ILE A 158 6.91 -1.76 0.88
N ASP A 159 7.47 -2.97 0.80
CA ASP A 159 8.00 -3.52 -0.45
C ASP A 159 6.87 -4.13 -1.30
N ASN A 160 6.57 -3.46 -2.40
CA ASN A 160 5.53 -3.85 -3.36
C ASN A 160 6.11 -4.49 -4.63
N THR A 161 7.40 -4.80 -4.65
CA THR A 161 8.06 -5.31 -5.87
C THR A 161 7.83 -6.81 -6.06
N GLY A 162 7.73 -7.56 -4.96
CA GLY A 162 7.71 -9.02 -4.97
C GLY A 162 8.99 -9.67 -5.49
N VAL A 163 10.06 -8.89 -5.70
CA VAL A 163 11.38 -9.35 -6.18
C VAL A 163 12.15 -9.99 -5.04
N TRP A 164 12.30 -9.25 -3.96
CA TRP A 164 12.99 -9.71 -2.74
C TRP A 164 11.99 -10.37 -1.80
N ARG A 165 12.23 -11.61 -1.45
CA ARG A 165 11.27 -12.41 -0.68
C ARG A 165 11.92 -13.19 0.47
N GLU A 166 13.23 -13.07 0.61
CA GLU A 166 14.03 -13.72 1.64
C GLU A 166 14.58 -12.67 2.59
N GLU A 167 14.81 -13.05 3.84
CA GLU A 167 15.25 -12.13 4.89
C GLU A 167 16.56 -11.42 4.54
N LYS A 168 17.53 -12.15 3.97
CA LYS A 168 18.82 -11.59 3.56
C LYS A 168 18.69 -10.42 2.58
N ASP A 169 17.70 -10.49 1.68
CA ASP A 169 17.48 -9.47 0.65
C ASP A 169 16.70 -8.27 1.25
N LEU A 170 15.65 -8.56 2.04
CA LEU A 170 14.83 -7.55 2.67
C LEU A 170 15.57 -6.78 3.79
N SER A 171 16.57 -7.40 4.41
CA SER A 171 17.45 -6.74 5.39
C SER A 171 18.24 -5.58 4.80
N ALA A 172 18.35 -5.49 3.47
CA ALA A 172 18.96 -4.33 2.83
C ALA A 172 18.18 -3.04 3.12
N HIS A 173 16.84 -3.11 3.22
CA HIS A 173 16.02 -1.95 3.62
C HIS A 173 16.33 -1.47 5.04
N ILE A 174 16.54 -2.41 5.97
CA ILE A 174 16.90 -2.08 7.35
C ILE A 174 18.27 -1.38 7.39
N LYS A 175 19.24 -1.91 6.61
CA LYS A 175 20.57 -1.28 6.50
C LYS A 175 20.52 0.11 5.86
N SER A 176 19.52 0.37 5.04
CA SER A 176 19.26 1.67 4.41
C SER A 176 18.45 2.63 5.30
N GLY A 177 18.27 2.31 6.58
CA GLY A 177 17.63 3.18 7.57
C GLY A 177 16.16 2.91 7.81
N ALA A 178 15.57 1.82 7.28
CA ALA A 178 14.20 1.47 7.62
C ALA A 178 14.10 0.89 9.04
N SER A 179 13.09 1.30 9.79
CA SER A 179 12.76 0.72 11.10
C SER A 179 12.09 -0.64 10.97
N LYS A 180 11.21 -0.78 9.99
CA LYS A 180 10.48 -2.03 9.68
C LYS A 180 10.28 -2.19 8.17
N VAL A 181 10.12 -3.44 7.75
CA VAL A 181 9.81 -3.80 6.35
C VAL A 181 8.55 -4.65 6.31
N ILE A 182 7.60 -4.25 5.47
CA ILE A 182 6.38 -5.02 5.18
C ILE A 182 6.42 -5.44 3.71
N LEU A 183 6.59 -6.73 3.46
CA LEU A 183 6.53 -7.28 2.11
C LEU A 183 5.07 -7.54 1.72
N THR A 184 4.60 -7.00 0.60
CA THR A 184 3.23 -7.25 0.07
C THR A 184 3.13 -8.48 -0.83
N ALA A 185 4.00 -9.45 -0.62
CA ALA A 185 4.01 -10.74 -1.31
C ALA A 185 4.37 -11.85 -0.32
N PRO A 186 4.09 -13.13 -0.62
CA PRO A 186 4.45 -14.23 0.28
C PRO A 186 5.96 -14.29 0.47
N ALA A 187 6.40 -14.19 1.71
CA ALA A 187 7.79 -14.35 2.07
C ALA A 187 8.22 -15.82 2.06
N LYS A 188 9.51 -16.03 1.89
CA LYS A 188 10.17 -17.34 2.01
C LYS A 188 10.91 -17.44 3.35
N GLY A 189 11.26 -18.68 3.72
CA GLY A 189 11.96 -18.95 4.98
C GLY A 189 11.09 -18.70 6.20
N ASP A 190 11.70 -18.13 7.24
CA ASP A 190 11.10 -18.00 8.57
C ASP A 190 10.37 -16.65 8.77
N ILE A 191 10.36 -15.79 7.76
CA ILE A 191 9.61 -14.53 7.82
C ILE A 191 8.13 -14.83 8.07
N LYS A 192 7.57 -14.17 9.08
CA LYS A 192 6.16 -14.32 9.44
C LYS A 192 5.27 -13.79 8.31
N ASN A 193 4.38 -14.64 7.82
CA ASN A 193 3.35 -14.29 6.85
C ASN A 193 2.05 -14.04 7.62
N ILE A 194 1.61 -12.79 7.66
CA ILE A 194 0.53 -12.32 8.51
C ILE A 194 -0.75 -12.14 7.69
N VAL A 195 -1.83 -12.70 8.21
CA VAL A 195 -3.21 -12.39 7.80
C VAL A 195 -3.86 -11.65 8.96
N TYR A 196 -4.12 -10.36 8.77
CA TYR A 196 -4.65 -9.50 9.82
C TYR A 196 -6.00 -10.02 10.38
N GLY A 197 -6.14 -9.99 11.69
CA GLY A 197 -7.30 -10.52 12.40
C GLY A 197 -7.33 -12.04 12.55
N ILE A 198 -6.32 -12.77 12.04
CA ILE A 198 -6.25 -14.23 12.11
C ILE A 198 -5.03 -14.70 12.90
N ASN A 199 -3.84 -14.26 12.51
CA ASN A 199 -2.60 -14.67 13.16
C ASN A 199 -1.66 -13.51 13.49
N ASP A 200 -2.15 -12.28 13.48
CA ASP A 200 -1.37 -11.07 13.80
C ASP A 200 -0.92 -11.03 15.27
N GLN A 201 -1.58 -11.76 16.16
CA GLN A 201 -1.14 -11.93 17.55
C GLN A 201 0.24 -12.61 17.72
N ILE A 202 0.76 -13.25 16.65
CA ILE A 202 2.11 -13.82 16.69
C ILE A 202 3.22 -12.76 16.51
N LEU A 203 2.85 -11.52 16.13
CA LEU A 203 3.79 -10.43 16.00
C LEU A 203 4.30 -9.95 17.35
N ASN A 204 5.56 -9.55 17.36
CA ASN A 204 6.20 -8.92 18.50
C ASN A 204 7.02 -7.69 18.06
N GLU A 205 7.44 -6.89 19.00
CA GLU A 205 8.14 -5.63 18.74
C GLU A 205 9.47 -5.80 17.99
N ASN A 206 10.12 -6.96 18.14
CA ASN A 206 11.40 -7.28 17.51
C ASN A 206 11.26 -7.72 16.05
N ASP A 207 10.04 -7.98 15.58
CA ASP A 207 9.80 -8.34 14.18
C ASP A 207 10.03 -7.12 13.28
N GLN A 208 11.22 -7.02 12.71
CA GLN A 208 11.57 -5.93 11.79
C GLN A 208 11.11 -6.21 10.36
N ILE A 209 11.01 -7.48 9.95
CA ILE A 209 10.64 -7.89 8.60
C ILE A 209 9.44 -8.83 8.68
N ILE A 210 8.34 -8.43 8.07
CA ILE A 210 7.10 -9.22 8.03
C ILE A 210 6.54 -9.25 6.61
N SER A 211 5.67 -10.21 6.33
CA SER A 211 4.94 -10.31 5.07
C SER A 211 3.43 -10.22 5.31
N ALA A 212 2.74 -9.46 4.49
CA ALA A 212 1.29 -9.42 4.43
C ALA A 212 0.68 -10.63 3.68
N ALA A 213 1.44 -11.71 3.51
CA ALA A 213 1.07 -12.94 2.83
C ALA A 213 0.67 -12.73 1.34
N SER A 214 -0.15 -13.62 0.79
CA SER A 214 -0.63 -13.52 -0.59
C SER A 214 -2.09 -13.08 -0.65
N CYS A 215 -2.51 -12.58 -1.82
CA CYS A 215 -3.92 -12.26 -2.09
C CYS A 215 -4.84 -13.45 -1.84
N THR A 216 -4.46 -14.66 -2.31
CA THR A 216 -5.22 -15.88 -2.09
C THR A 216 -5.28 -16.24 -0.60
N THR A 217 -4.17 -16.13 0.12
CA THR A 217 -4.13 -16.41 1.56
C THR A 217 -5.05 -15.47 2.34
N ASN A 218 -5.00 -14.17 2.05
CA ASN A 218 -5.88 -13.19 2.68
C ASN A 218 -7.35 -13.40 2.35
N ALA A 219 -7.67 -13.91 1.16
CA ALA A 219 -9.06 -14.20 0.77
C ALA A 219 -9.62 -15.44 1.49
N ILE A 220 -8.82 -16.50 1.63
CA ILE A 220 -9.33 -17.81 2.03
C ILE A 220 -9.21 -18.10 3.53
N VAL A 221 -8.15 -17.62 4.18
CA VAL A 221 -7.86 -17.95 5.58
C VAL A 221 -8.95 -17.47 6.53
N PRO A 222 -9.51 -16.25 6.41
CA PRO A 222 -10.60 -15.81 7.27
C PRO A 222 -11.86 -16.68 7.13
N VAL A 223 -12.18 -17.11 5.90
CA VAL A 223 -13.32 -17.99 5.63
C VAL A 223 -13.10 -19.36 6.26
N LEU A 224 -11.92 -19.96 6.05
CA LEU A 224 -11.58 -21.25 6.63
C LEU A 224 -11.54 -21.21 8.16
N LYS A 225 -11.03 -20.11 8.74
CA LYS A 225 -11.02 -19.91 10.20
C LYS A 225 -12.44 -19.94 10.76
N SER A 226 -13.35 -19.16 10.18
CA SER A 226 -14.75 -19.10 10.62
C SER A 226 -15.45 -20.45 10.51
N ILE A 227 -15.25 -21.17 9.40
CA ILE A 227 -15.83 -22.51 9.22
C ILE A 227 -15.21 -23.53 10.19
N ASN A 228 -13.90 -23.48 10.37
CA ASN A 228 -13.20 -24.42 11.23
C ASN A 228 -13.56 -24.25 12.71
N ASP A 229 -13.71 -23.00 13.15
CA ASP A 229 -14.08 -22.69 14.54
C ASP A 229 -15.48 -23.20 14.87
N GLU A 230 -16.42 -23.10 13.92
CA GLU A 230 -17.81 -23.51 14.16
C GLU A 230 -18.03 -25.02 13.93
N TYR A 231 -17.42 -25.60 12.88
CA TYR A 231 -17.76 -26.95 12.41
C TYR A 231 -16.58 -27.94 12.43
N SER A 232 -15.36 -27.52 12.71
CA SER A 232 -14.17 -28.37 12.72
C SER A 232 -13.91 -29.09 11.38
N ILE A 233 -13.20 -28.46 10.48
CA ILE A 233 -12.87 -29.01 9.16
C ILE A 233 -12.05 -30.30 9.28
N LYS A 234 -12.57 -31.37 8.71
CA LYS A 234 -11.89 -32.68 8.64
C LYS A 234 -11.06 -32.85 7.38
N GLY A 235 -11.50 -32.27 6.26
CA GLY A 235 -10.80 -32.30 4.99
C GLY A 235 -11.52 -31.49 3.94
N GLY A 236 -10.79 -31.09 2.88
CA GLY A 236 -11.38 -30.27 1.81
C GLY A 236 -10.45 -30.05 0.63
N HIS A 237 -11.03 -29.41 -0.38
CA HIS A 237 -10.32 -28.97 -1.58
C HIS A 237 -10.53 -27.50 -1.83
N ILE A 238 -9.42 -26.77 -2.14
CA ILE A 238 -9.44 -25.36 -2.49
C ILE A 238 -9.27 -25.22 -3.98
N GLU A 239 -10.29 -24.73 -4.67
CA GLU A 239 -10.18 -24.31 -6.06
C GLU A 239 -10.09 -22.79 -6.13
N THR A 240 -8.99 -22.27 -6.69
CA THR A 240 -8.79 -20.84 -6.86
C THR A 240 -9.04 -20.43 -8.32
N VAL A 241 -10.14 -19.77 -8.58
CA VAL A 241 -10.39 -19.09 -9.85
C VAL A 241 -9.86 -17.66 -9.74
N HIS A 242 -8.75 -17.38 -10.40
CA HIS A 242 -7.97 -16.16 -10.17
C HIS A 242 -7.81 -15.35 -11.45
N SER A 243 -8.02 -14.05 -11.39
CA SER A 243 -7.70 -13.14 -12.50
C SER A 243 -6.25 -13.33 -12.93
N TYR A 244 -5.98 -13.23 -14.24
CA TYR A 244 -4.59 -13.19 -14.69
C TYR A 244 -3.86 -11.93 -14.20
N THR A 245 -2.55 -12.05 -14.08
CA THR A 245 -1.66 -10.97 -13.62
C THR A 245 -0.49 -10.83 -14.60
N ASN A 246 0.41 -9.88 -14.35
CA ASN A 246 1.62 -9.69 -15.19
C ASN A 246 2.56 -10.91 -15.22
N ASP A 247 2.34 -11.93 -14.42
CA ASP A 247 3.06 -13.22 -14.50
C ASP A 247 2.62 -14.06 -15.71
N GLN A 248 1.43 -13.81 -16.25
CA GLN A 248 0.92 -14.47 -17.45
C GLN A 248 1.24 -13.63 -18.68
N ASN A 249 1.40 -14.32 -19.85
CA ASN A 249 1.61 -13.66 -21.13
C ASN A 249 0.30 -13.19 -21.76
N LEU A 250 0.35 -12.11 -22.54
CA LEU A 250 -0.79 -11.66 -23.35
C LEU A 250 -1.07 -12.59 -24.52
N ILE A 251 0.00 -13.12 -25.13
CA ILE A 251 -0.02 -14.12 -26.19
C ILE A 251 0.92 -15.27 -25.82
N ASP A 252 0.81 -16.38 -26.52
CA ASP A 252 1.70 -17.53 -26.30
C ASP A 252 3.17 -17.12 -26.43
N ASN A 253 3.97 -17.35 -25.39
CA ASN A 253 5.38 -17.05 -25.38
C ASN A 253 6.11 -17.96 -24.38
N PHE A 254 7.45 -18.01 -24.48
CA PHE A 254 8.28 -18.78 -23.57
C PHE A 254 8.08 -18.35 -22.12
N HIS A 255 7.93 -19.34 -21.24
CA HIS A 255 7.89 -19.16 -19.80
C HIS A 255 8.57 -20.36 -19.13
N LYS A 256 9.25 -20.14 -18.01
CA LYS A 256 9.92 -21.20 -17.24
C LYS A 256 8.96 -22.26 -16.66
N GLY A 257 7.68 -21.96 -16.52
CA GLY A 257 6.63 -22.88 -16.09
C GLY A 257 5.79 -23.33 -17.28
N ASP A 258 5.60 -24.64 -17.44
CA ASP A 258 5.06 -25.30 -18.65
C ASP A 258 3.75 -24.70 -19.20
N ARG A 259 2.85 -24.27 -18.32
CA ARG A 259 1.53 -23.78 -18.72
C ARG A 259 1.40 -22.25 -18.72
N ARG A 260 2.27 -21.57 -17.99
CA ARG A 260 2.15 -20.10 -17.78
C ARG A 260 2.54 -19.27 -18.99
N GLY A 261 3.13 -19.88 -20.02
CA GLY A 261 3.46 -19.24 -21.29
C GLY A 261 2.28 -19.03 -22.22
N ARG A 262 1.10 -19.55 -21.90
CA ARG A 262 -0.11 -19.39 -22.72
C ARG A 262 -0.75 -18.04 -22.54
N GLY A 263 -1.35 -17.51 -23.62
CA GLY A 263 -2.03 -16.23 -23.64
C GLY A 263 -3.21 -16.21 -22.67
N ALA A 264 -3.07 -15.49 -21.57
CA ALA A 264 -4.04 -15.47 -20.47
C ALA A 264 -5.38 -14.82 -20.83
N PRO A 265 -5.45 -13.76 -21.67
CA PRO A 265 -6.71 -13.10 -21.99
C PRO A 265 -7.72 -13.98 -22.74
N LEU A 266 -7.26 -15.09 -23.33
CA LEU A 266 -8.10 -15.97 -24.15
C LEU A 266 -8.20 -17.40 -23.60
N ASN A 267 -7.54 -17.70 -22.48
CA ASN A 267 -7.48 -19.06 -21.95
C ASN A 267 -7.71 -19.11 -20.44
N MET A 268 -8.21 -20.26 -20.01
CA MET A 268 -8.12 -20.68 -18.61
C MET A 268 -6.81 -21.46 -18.43
N VAL A 269 -5.90 -20.90 -17.61
CA VAL A 269 -4.56 -21.47 -17.43
C VAL A 269 -4.43 -22.10 -16.07
N ILE A 270 -4.35 -23.43 -16.02
CA ILE A 270 -4.10 -24.16 -14.75
C ILE A 270 -2.69 -23.86 -14.27
N THR A 271 -2.55 -23.48 -13.02
CA THR A 271 -1.27 -23.18 -12.38
C THR A 271 -1.12 -23.93 -11.07
N THR A 272 0.13 -24.10 -10.63
CA THR A 272 0.41 -24.54 -9.27
C THR A 272 0.05 -23.42 -8.28
N THR A 273 -0.42 -23.80 -7.10
CA THR A 273 -0.69 -22.87 -6.01
C THR A 273 0.06 -23.24 -4.75
N GLY A 274 0.57 -22.23 -4.06
CA GLY A 274 1.10 -22.37 -2.69
C GLY A 274 0.05 -22.12 -1.61
N ALA A 275 -1.21 -21.91 -1.98
CA ALA A 275 -2.27 -21.51 -1.06
C ALA A 275 -2.47 -22.48 0.09
N VAL A 276 -2.49 -23.78 -0.17
CA VAL A 276 -2.66 -24.82 0.88
C VAL A 276 -1.56 -24.75 1.94
N LYS A 277 -0.29 -24.64 1.50
CA LYS A 277 0.83 -24.48 2.42
C LYS A 277 0.76 -23.17 3.21
N ALA A 278 0.29 -22.10 2.57
CA ALA A 278 0.14 -20.82 3.22
C ALA A 278 -1.02 -20.80 4.23
N VAL A 279 -2.11 -21.52 3.94
CA VAL A 279 -3.21 -21.75 4.90
C VAL A 279 -2.69 -22.50 6.12
N ALA A 280 -1.93 -23.58 5.95
CA ALA A 280 -1.37 -24.34 7.06
C ALA A 280 -0.42 -23.51 7.94
N LYS A 281 0.32 -22.56 7.35
CA LYS A 281 1.14 -21.61 8.13
C LYS A 281 0.31 -20.63 8.97
N ALA A 282 -0.85 -20.20 8.48
CA ALA A 282 -1.73 -19.28 9.18
C ALA A 282 -2.70 -19.98 10.14
N LEU A 283 -3.12 -21.19 9.81
CA LEU A 283 -4.02 -22.05 10.56
C LEU A 283 -3.40 -23.46 10.68
N PRO A 284 -2.47 -23.68 11.62
CA PRO A 284 -1.73 -24.95 11.76
C PRO A 284 -2.64 -26.17 11.95
N GLU A 285 -3.81 -25.99 12.54
CA GLU A 285 -4.81 -27.03 12.75
C GLU A 285 -5.39 -27.62 11.45
N LEU A 286 -5.18 -26.94 10.31
CA LEU A 286 -5.60 -27.41 8.97
C LEU A 286 -4.46 -28.08 8.19
N GLU A 287 -3.29 -28.25 8.79
CA GLU A 287 -2.18 -28.92 8.13
C GLU A 287 -2.55 -30.35 7.72
N GLY A 288 -2.25 -30.70 6.49
CA GLY A 288 -2.56 -32.03 5.92
C GLY A 288 -4.02 -32.29 5.59
N LYS A 289 -4.95 -31.41 5.95
CA LYS A 289 -6.39 -31.60 5.72
C LYS A 289 -6.88 -31.09 4.37
N LEU A 290 -6.09 -30.25 3.69
CA LEU A 290 -6.53 -29.56 2.49
C LEU A 290 -5.68 -29.93 1.27
N THR A 291 -6.33 -30.01 0.12
CA THR A 291 -5.71 -30.02 -1.21
C THR A 291 -6.11 -28.78 -1.99
N GLY A 292 -5.45 -28.48 -3.10
CA GLY A 292 -5.88 -27.32 -3.91
C GLY A 292 -5.12 -27.12 -5.20
N ASN A 293 -5.78 -26.42 -6.12
CA ASN A 293 -5.23 -25.91 -7.39
C ASN A 293 -5.69 -24.48 -7.65
N ALA A 294 -5.15 -23.92 -8.74
CA ALA A 294 -5.54 -22.60 -9.19
C ALA A 294 -5.66 -22.57 -10.70
N ILE A 295 -6.68 -21.85 -11.17
CA ILE A 295 -6.90 -21.56 -12.58
C ILE A 295 -6.83 -20.05 -12.76
N ARG A 296 -6.01 -19.58 -13.69
CA ARG A 296 -6.01 -18.17 -14.12
C ARG A 296 -7.02 -18.01 -15.24
N VAL A 297 -7.88 -17.01 -15.11
CA VAL A 297 -9.00 -16.74 -16.01
C VAL A 297 -8.95 -15.32 -16.58
N PRO A 298 -9.57 -15.09 -17.77
CA PRO A 298 -9.64 -13.78 -18.40
C PRO A 298 -10.63 -12.87 -17.70
N THR A 299 -10.25 -12.26 -16.60
CA THR A 299 -11.09 -11.28 -15.88
C THR A 299 -10.30 -10.03 -15.55
#